data_d3df43c83dd1f0ba99efe339f510c193
#
_entry.id   d3df43c83dd1f0ba99efe339f510c193
#
_cell.length_a   1.000
_cell.length_b   1.000
_cell.length_c   1.000
_cell.angle_alpha   90.00
_cell.angle_beta   90.00
_cell.angle_gamma   90.00
#
_symmetry.space_group_name_H-M   'P 1'
#
loop_
_entity.id
_entity.type
_entity.pdbx_description
1 polymer ?
#
loop_
_entity_poly.entity_id
_entity_poly.type
_entity_poly.pdbx_seq_one_letter_code
_entity_poly.pdbx_strand_id
1 'polypeptide(L)'
;MSKPSAAMEGDAAAPSGAPLDITVLMGGPSTEREVSLMSGTAIAEALERSGHRVSRADISPRDTSALDRAGLDVAFIALHGSFGESGDVQQLCEARGLAYTGSGPEASRLALDKAAAKQRFRRAGLTTPDWIIVEQYHAPAQVRGWLAELPLPVVCKPVDGGSSVDITIARSESERDAALDLLLDGYGRAMIERYAAGRELTVGILGEEPLPVLEVVPAGDFYDYRSKYADDAGTRYEFDHGLDEPVCQRLREAAMTAHHALGCRDMSRVDFILDEAGEAQVLEVNTIPGFTSHSLLPMAAGRVGISFESLVGRLVTLAHSRASSR
;
A
#
# COMPACT_ATOMS: atom_id res chain seq x y z
N MET A 1 8.89 -17.62 -34.48
CA MET A 1 8.32 -18.67 -33.64
C MET A 1 8.89 -18.47 -32.23
N SER A 2 8.23 -17.61 -31.44
CA SER A 2 8.60 -17.34 -30.05
C SER A 2 7.95 -18.39 -29.16
N LYS A 3 8.73 -18.98 -28.24
CA LYS A 3 8.23 -19.93 -27.26
C LYS A 3 7.23 -19.24 -26.33
N PRO A 4 6.12 -19.88 -25.95
CA PRO A 4 5.23 -19.33 -24.94
C PRO A 4 5.96 -19.30 -23.60
N SER A 5 5.80 -18.20 -22.87
CA SER A 5 6.20 -18.04 -21.47
C SER A 5 5.64 -19.20 -20.64
N ALA A 6 6.49 -19.77 -19.80
CA ALA A 6 6.11 -20.86 -18.92
C ALA A 6 4.91 -20.44 -18.07
N ALA A 7 3.79 -21.14 -18.23
CA ALA A 7 2.67 -21.06 -17.32
C ALA A 7 3.20 -21.43 -15.92
N MET A 8 2.98 -20.53 -14.93
CA MET A 8 3.23 -20.83 -13.54
C MET A 8 2.30 -21.99 -13.16
N GLU A 9 2.87 -23.16 -12.92
CA GLU A 9 2.12 -24.32 -12.42
C GLU A 9 1.53 -23.95 -11.06
N GLY A 10 0.21 -24.13 -10.95
CA GLY A 10 -0.54 -23.86 -9.73
C GLY A 10 0.00 -24.67 -8.55
N ASP A 11 0.64 -24.00 -7.62
CA ASP A 11 1.30 -24.62 -6.48
C ASP A 11 0.29 -24.83 -5.34
N ALA A 12 -0.25 -26.04 -5.27
CA ALA A 12 -0.99 -26.55 -4.11
C ALA A 12 -0.04 -27.27 -3.14
N ALA A 13 1.21 -26.79 -2.98
CA ALA A 13 2.14 -27.35 -2.03
C ALA A 13 2.00 -26.63 -0.67
N ALA A 14 1.59 -27.40 0.34
CA ALA A 14 1.77 -27.01 1.74
C ALA A 14 3.25 -26.66 1.98
N PRO A 15 3.57 -25.66 2.83
CA PRO A 15 4.95 -25.28 3.10
C PRO A 15 5.73 -26.50 3.61
N SER A 16 6.82 -26.86 2.92
CA SER A 16 7.68 -28.01 3.22
C SER A 16 8.64 -27.77 4.40
N GLY A 17 8.30 -26.88 5.32
CA GLY A 17 9.11 -26.48 6.48
C GLY A 17 8.50 -26.92 7.81
N ALA A 18 9.34 -26.93 8.88
CA ALA A 18 8.86 -27.12 10.25
C ALA A 18 7.87 -26.01 10.64
N PRO A 19 6.86 -26.29 11.52
CA PRO A 19 5.95 -25.29 12.03
C PRO A 19 6.69 -24.13 12.71
N LEU A 20 6.43 -22.90 12.27
CA LEU A 20 6.99 -21.68 12.86
C LEU A 20 6.05 -21.14 13.96
N ASP A 21 6.63 -20.43 14.94
CA ASP A 21 5.91 -19.60 15.89
C ASP A 21 5.74 -18.20 15.31
N ILE A 22 4.50 -17.83 15.00
CA ILE A 22 4.17 -16.58 14.34
C ILE A 22 3.26 -15.74 15.25
N THR A 23 3.59 -14.47 15.40
CA THR A 23 2.66 -13.50 16.00
C THR A 23 2.13 -12.57 14.91
N VAL A 24 0.80 -12.58 14.71
CA VAL A 24 0.13 -11.63 13.83
C VAL A 24 -0.17 -10.36 14.62
N LEU A 25 0.50 -9.26 14.23
CA LEU A 25 0.33 -7.94 14.83
C LEU A 25 -0.82 -7.23 14.11
N MET A 26 -1.88 -6.91 14.85
CA MET A 26 -3.11 -6.34 14.30
C MET A 26 -3.72 -5.31 15.25
N GLY A 27 -4.82 -4.66 14.85
CA GLY A 27 -5.48 -3.63 15.63
C GLY A 27 -4.73 -2.30 15.53
N GLY A 28 -4.06 -1.90 16.60
CA GLY A 28 -3.29 -0.65 16.62
C GLY A 28 -4.14 0.60 16.83
N PRO A 29 -3.51 1.80 16.89
CA PRO A 29 -4.18 3.05 17.26
C PRO A 29 -4.78 3.84 16.09
N SER A 30 -4.63 3.38 14.84
CA SER A 30 -5.05 4.15 13.67
C SER A 30 -6.57 4.09 13.45
N THR A 31 -7.08 4.99 12.62
CA THR A 31 -8.47 4.99 12.16
C THR A 31 -8.84 3.75 11.35
N GLU A 32 -7.84 3.00 10.87
CA GLU A 32 -7.99 1.76 10.09
C GLU A 32 -7.94 0.49 10.97
N ARG A 33 -8.12 0.65 12.30
CA ARG A 33 -8.07 -0.43 13.27
C ARG A 33 -8.96 -1.62 12.91
N GLU A 34 -10.19 -1.40 12.50
CA GLU A 34 -11.13 -2.47 12.16
C GLU A 34 -10.66 -3.27 10.94
N VAL A 35 -10.12 -2.60 9.93
CA VAL A 35 -9.53 -3.25 8.74
C VAL A 35 -8.31 -4.09 9.13
N SER A 36 -7.50 -3.58 10.06
CA SER A 36 -6.34 -4.29 10.60
C SER A 36 -6.76 -5.56 11.37
N LEU A 37 -7.81 -5.49 12.18
CA LEU A 37 -8.34 -6.65 12.91
C LEU A 37 -8.92 -7.71 11.95
N MET A 38 -9.63 -7.29 10.91
CA MET A 38 -10.16 -8.21 9.88
C MET A 38 -9.01 -8.88 9.11
N SER A 39 -8.06 -8.09 8.61
CA SER A 39 -6.88 -8.60 7.88
C SER A 39 -6.07 -9.56 8.75
N GLY A 40 -5.77 -9.16 9.98
CA GLY A 40 -4.99 -9.96 10.93
C GLY A 40 -5.68 -11.28 11.29
N THR A 41 -7.00 -11.26 11.45
CA THR A 41 -7.78 -12.49 11.73
C THR A 41 -7.69 -13.45 10.53
N ALA A 42 -7.94 -12.96 9.31
CA ALA A 42 -7.87 -13.80 8.11
C ALA A 42 -6.46 -14.40 7.89
N ILE A 43 -5.42 -13.60 8.11
CA ILE A 43 -4.02 -14.04 8.05
C ILE A 43 -3.74 -15.12 9.09
N ALA A 44 -4.13 -14.89 10.34
CA ALA A 44 -3.89 -15.85 11.42
C ALA A 44 -4.56 -17.21 11.14
N GLU A 45 -5.82 -17.20 10.72
CA GLU A 45 -6.53 -18.42 10.36
C GLU A 45 -5.89 -19.16 9.18
N ALA A 46 -5.42 -18.45 8.17
CA ALA A 46 -4.74 -19.06 7.03
C ALA A 46 -3.41 -19.70 7.43
N LEU A 47 -2.63 -19.06 8.30
CA LEU A 47 -1.38 -19.60 8.81
C LEU A 47 -1.60 -20.80 9.75
N GLU A 48 -2.68 -20.79 10.57
CA GLU A 48 -3.09 -21.93 11.39
C GLU A 48 -3.47 -23.14 10.51
N ARG A 49 -4.26 -22.90 9.43
CA ARG A 49 -4.60 -23.97 8.46
C ARG A 49 -3.36 -24.52 7.73
N SER A 50 -2.34 -23.69 7.57
CA SER A 50 -1.04 -24.10 7.01
C SER A 50 -0.12 -24.82 8.02
N GLY A 51 -0.59 -25.03 9.27
CA GLY A 51 0.12 -25.82 10.29
C GLY A 51 1.12 -25.04 11.16
N HIS A 52 1.14 -23.73 11.09
CA HIS A 52 1.97 -22.90 11.97
C HIS A 52 1.34 -22.70 13.36
N ARG A 53 2.16 -22.38 14.37
CA ARG A 53 1.69 -21.95 15.70
C ARG A 53 1.50 -20.44 15.69
N VAL A 54 0.26 -19.99 15.78
CA VAL A 54 -0.10 -18.57 15.58
C VAL A 54 -0.64 -17.95 16.86
N SER A 55 -0.14 -16.76 17.16
CA SER A 55 -0.70 -15.87 18.18
C SER A 55 -1.20 -14.59 17.53
N ARG A 56 -2.34 -14.07 18.01
CA ARG A 56 -2.87 -12.78 17.57
C ARG A 56 -2.56 -11.74 18.65
N ALA A 57 -2.03 -10.59 18.25
CA ALA A 57 -1.69 -9.53 19.17
C ALA A 57 -2.21 -8.18 18.69
N ASP A 58 -3.07 -7.58 19.49
CA ASP A 58 -3.44 -6.17 19.36
C ASP A 58 -2.32 -5.33 19.97
N ILE A 59 -1.56 -4.65 19.14
CA ILE A 59 -0.33 -3.95 19.53
C ILE A 59 -0.49 -2.43 19.35
N SER A 60 0.15 -1.69 20.24
CA SER A 60 0.15 -0.22 20.16
C SER A 60 1.50 0.34 20.62
N PRO A 61 1.81 1.64 20.40
CA PRO A 61 3.02 2.26 20.95
C PRO A 61 3.16 2.16 22.47
N ARG A 62 2.04 1.93 23.19
CA ARG A 62 2.04 1.80 24.67
C ARG A 62 2.20 0.37 25.15
N ASP A 63 1.92 -0.60 24.29
CA ASP A 63 2.06 -2.03 24.59
C ASP A 63 2.64 -2.76 23.38
N THR A 64 3.91 -3.09 23.47
CA THR A 64 4.67 -3.84 22.47
C THR A 64 5.12 -5.21 23.00
N SER A 65 4.60 -5.66 24.14
CA SER A 65 5.02 -6.88 24.86
C SER A 65 4.90 -8.15 24.01
N ALA A 66 3.99 -8.18 23.04
CA ALA A 66 3.85 -9.29 22.11
C ALA A 66 5.12 -9.57 21.28
N LEU A 67 5.98 -8.56 21.09
CA LEU A 67 7.27 -8.68 20.41
C LEU A 67 8.37 -9.31 21.29
N ASP A 68 8.16 -9.41 22.59
CA ASP A 68 9.11 -9.98 23.56
C ASP A 68 8.81 -11.46 23.87
N ARG A 69 7.88 -12.08 23.12
CA ARG A 69 7.49 -13.47 23.28
C ARG A 69 8.66 -14.39 22.96
N ALA A 70 9.00 -15.27 23.91
CA ALA A 70 10.05 -16.26 23.71
C ALA A 70 9.70 -17.26 22.60
N GLY A 71 10.66 -17.54 21.73
CA GLY A 71 10.49 -18.50 20.62
C GLY A 71 9.67 -17.96 19.44
N LEU A 72 9.48 -16.65 19.34
CA LEU A 72 8.85 -16.02 18.19
C LEU A 72 9.80 -16.07 16.97
N ASP A 73 9.36 -16.77 15.91
CA ASP A 73 10.12 -16.90 14.68
C ASP A 73 9.85 -15.72 13.72
N VAL A 74 8.58 -15.32 13.56
CA VAL A 74 8.19 -14.25 12.64
C VAL A 74 7.06 -13.40 13.22
N ALA A 75 7.20 -12.08 13.18
CA ALA A 75 6.11 -11.14 13.36
C ALA A 75 5.44 -10.84 12.02
N PHE A 76 4.18 -11.23 11.82
CA PHE A 76 3.41 -10.83 10.65
C PHE A 76 2.74 -9.48 10.93
N ILE A 77 3.12 -8.44 10.19
CA ILE A 77 2.58 -7.09 10.37
C ILE A 77 1.31 -6.96 9.51
N ALA A 78 0.14 -6.92 10.16
CA ALA A 78 -1.17 -6.69 9.57
C ALA A 78 -1.79 -5.36 10.06
N LEU A 79 -0.94 -4.46 10.53
CA LEU A 79 -1.32 -3.12 11.01
C LEU A 79 -1.47 -2.17 9.81
N HIS A 80 -2.46 -1.28 9.87
CA HIS A 80 -2.65 -0.22 8.90
C HIS A 80 -2.52 1.16 9.53
N GLY A 81 -2.19 2.17 8.70
CA GLY A 81 -2.04 3.55 9.12
C GLY A 81 -0.78 3.84 9.92
N SER A 82 -0.82 4.90 10.73
CA SER A 82 0.36 5.58 11.26
C SER A 82 1.37 4.69 11.99
N PHE A 83 0.96 3.78 12.85
CA PHE A 83 1.89 2.92 13.60
C PHE A 83 2.39 1.72 12.77
N GLY A 84 1.53 1.18 11.90
CA GLY A 84 1.87 0.03 11.07
C GLY A 84 2.75 0.40 9.87
N GLU A 85 2.42 1.50 9.20
CA GLU A 85 3.03 1.90 7.92
C GLU A 85 4.09 2.99 8.07
N SER A 86 4.21 3.61 9.26
CA SER A 86 5.20 4.67 9.53
C SER A 86 6.64 4.19 9.72
N GLY A 87 6.86 2.88 9.76
CA GLY A 87 8.17 2.31 10.07
C GLY A 87 8.42 2.09 11.57
N ASP A 88 7.50 2.49 12.44
CA ASP A 88 7.70 2.42 13.89
C ASP A 88 7.68 0.98 14.40
N VAL A 89 6.69 0.18 14.03
CA VAL A 89 6.63 -1.24 14.42
C VAL A 89 7.77 -2.03 13.80
N GLN A 90 8.18 -1.70 12.57
CA GLN A 90 9.34 -2.31 11.91
C GLN A 90 10.63 -2.03 12.68
N GLN A 91 10.82 -0.80 13.15
CA GLN A 91 11.94 -0.41 13.97
C GLN A 91 11.98 -1.15 15.31
N LEU A 92 10.81 -1.39 15.94
CA LEU A 92 10.70 -2.18 17.15
C LEU A 92 11.10 -3.64 16.93
N CYS A 93 10.75 -4.22 15.77
CA CYS A 93 11.18 -5.56 15.38
C CYS A 93 12.70 -5.62 15.15
N GLU A 94 13.27 -4.64 14.42
CA GLU A 94 14.72 -4.60 14.16
C GLU A 94 15.53 -4.43 15.44
N ALA A 95 15.08 -3.60 16.39
CA ALA A 95 15.72 -3.41 17.69
C ALA A 95 15.78 -4.70 18.53
N ARG A 96 14.90 -5.67 18.24
CA ARG A 96 14.83 -6.98 18.90
C ARG A 96 15.46 -8.12 18.09
N GLY A 97 15.95 -7.82 16.88
CA GLY A 97 16.45 -8.84 15.96
C GLY A 97 15.37 -9.80 15.45
N LEU A 98 14.09 -9.40 15.51
CA LEU A 98 12.97 -10.21 15.07
C LEU A 98 12.83 -10.21 13.53
N ALA A 99 12.53 -11.38 12.96
CA ALA A 99 12.03 -11.45 11.61
C ALA A 99 10.61 -10.87 11.54
N TYR A 100 10.31 -10.12 10.47
CA TYR A 100 8.97 -9.58 10.25
C TYR A 100 8.67 -9.45 8.76
N THR A 101 7.38 -9.49 8.40
CA THR A 101 6.92 -9.39 7.02
C THR A 101 6.91 -7.94 6.52
N GLY A 102 7.22 -7.76 5.24
CA GLY A 102 7.12 -6.48 4.56
C GLY A 102 8.36 -5.61 4.65
N SER A 103 8.19 -4.38 4.24
CA SER A 103 9.23 -3.37 4.07
C SER A 103 9.88 -2.96 5.39
N GLY A 104 11.12 -2.50 5.31
CA GLY A 104 11.86 -2.00 6.47
C GLY A 104 11.41 -0.60 6.93
N PRO A 105 11.94 -0.10 8.07
CA PRO A 105 11.50 1.17 8.65
C PRO A 105 11.65 2.37 7.71
N GLU A 106 12.77 2.45 6.99
CA GLU A 106 13.04 3.56 6.08
C GLU A 106 12.10 3.55 4.87
N ALA A 107 11.93 2.38 4.24
CA ALA A 107 11.03 2.22 3.10
C ALA A 107 9.58 2.53 3.47
N SER A 108 9.14 2.09 4.65
CA SER A 108 7.79 2.36 5.16
C SER A 108 7.57 3.87 5.39
N ARG A 109 8.51 4.57 6.03
CA ARG A 109 8.44 6.04 6.19
C ARG A 109 8.40 6.77 4.85
N LEU A 110 9.27 6.36 3.91
CA LEU A 110 9.32 6.97 2.58
C LEU A 110 8.02 6.76 1.81
N ALA A 111 7.42 5.58 1.90
CA ALA A 111 6.16 5.28 1.22
C ALA A 111 4.99 6.07 1.82
N LEU A 112 4.94 6.22 3.14
CA LEU A 112 3.88 6.94 3.83
C LEU A 112 3.92 8.44 3.55
N ASP A 113 5.12 9.06 3.46
CA ASP A 113 5.30 10.46 3.07
C ASP A 113 5.18 10.58 1.54
N LYS A 114 3.98 10.97 1.07
CA LYS A 114 3.69 11.09 -0.37
C LYS A 114 4.64 12.04 -1.10
N ALA A 115 5.10 13.11 -0.45
CA ALA A 115 6.02 14.06 -1.08
C ALA A 115 7.41 13.44 -1.26
N ALA A 116 7.91 12.74 -0.26
CA ALA A 116 9.18 12.03 -0.33
C ALA A 116 9.11 10.87 -1.35
N ALA A 117 8.04 10.09 -1.35
CA ALA A 117 7.80 9.01 -2.31
C ALA A 117 7.82 9.54 -3.76
N LYS A 118 7.05 10.60 -4.05
CA LYS A 118 6.99 11.22 -5.39
C LYS A 118 8.33 11.76 -5.85
N GLN A 119 9.16 12.29 -4.94
CA GLN A 119 10.53 12.69 -5.29
C GLN A 119 11.39 11.48 -5.69
N ARG A 120 11.23 10.33 -5.01
CA ARG A 120 11.92 9.10 -5.38
C ARG A 120 11.45 8.57 -6.73
N PHE A 121 10.14 8.59 -6.99
CA PHE A 121 9.57 8.21 -8.29
C PHE A 121 10.17 9.02 -9.43
N ARG A 122 10.19 10.35 -9.31
CA ARG A 122 10.82 11.23 -10.34
C ARG A 122 12.30 10.92 -10.56
N ARG A 123 13.07 10.70 -9.49
CA ARG A 123 14.49 10.32 -9.60
C ARG A 123 14.71 8.97 -10.28
N ALA A 124 13.73 8.06 -10.16
CA ALA A 124 13.72 6.76 -10.83
C ALA A 124 13.16 6.82 -12.27
N GLY A 125 12.82 8.02 -12.78
CA GLY A 125 12.29 8.21 -14.12
C GLY A 125 10.80 7.92 -14.27
N LEU A 126 10.07 7.79 -13.17
CA LEU A 126 8.63 7.56 -13.18
C LEU A 126 7.87 8.89 -13.24
N THR A 127 6.77 8.89 -13.99
CA THR A 127 5.82 10.01 -14.03
C THR A 127 4.90 9.94 -12.81
N THR A 128 4.66 11.09 -12.19
CA THR A 128 3.73 11.29 -11.07
C THR A 128 3.15 12.69 -11.16
N PRO A 129 1.90 12.94 -10.77
CA PRO A 129 1.30 14.27 -10.85
C PRO A 129 2.14 15.33 -10.12
N ASP A 130 2.18 16.54 -10.64
CA ASP A 130 2.82 17.67 -9.99
C ASP A 130 2.12 18.02 -8.68
N TRP A 131 2.88 18.48 -7.70
CA TRP A 131 2.35 18.80 -6.38
C TRP A 131 3.07 19.97 -5.71
N ILE A 132 2.38 20.56 -4.76
CA ILE A 132 2.87 21.61 -3.86
C ILE A 132 2.64 21.12 -2.43
N ILE A 133 3.60 21.38 -1.54
CA ILE A 133 3.42 21.20 -0.09
C ILE A 133 3.19 22.55 0.55
N VAL A 134 2.10 22.67 1.28
CA VAL A 134 1.78 23.85 2.08
C VAL A 134 1.87 23.46 3.54
N GLU A 135 2.53 24.31 4.34
CA GLU A 135 2.70 24.15 5.78
C GLU A 135 2.20 25.41 6.50
N GLN A 136 1.76 25.28 7.74
CA GLN A 136 1.14 26.37 8.51
C GLN A 136 2.02 27.63 8.63
N TYR A 137 3.35 27.48 8.56
CA TYR A 137 4.28 28.62 8.67
C TYR A 137 4.53 29.36 7.35
N HIS A 138 4.02 28.87 6.21
CA HIS A 138 4.19 29.55 4.93
C HIS A 138 3.37 30.83 4.85
N ALA A 139 3.98 31.91 4.34
CA ALA A 139 3.29 33.17 4.19
C ALA A 139 2.14 33.07 3.15
N PRO A 140 0.93 33.62 3.44
CA PRO A 140 -0.22 33.48 2.53
C PRO A 140 0.03 34.00 1.11
N ALA A 141 0.87 35.02 0.93
CA ALA A 141 1.22 35.54 -0.39
C ALA A 141 2.07 34.54 -1.19
N GLN A 142 2.96 33.82 -0.53
CA GLN A 142 3.80 32.77 -1.13
C GLN A 142 2.94 31.57 -1.56
N VAL A 143 2.04 31.12 -0.66
CA VAL A 143 1.12 30.03 -0.96
C VAL A 143 0.25 30.35 -2.17
N ARG A 144 -0.34 31.57 -2.23
CA ARG A 144 -1.11 32.01 -3.40
C ARG A 144 -0.30 31.98 -4.70
N GLY A 145 0.99 32.37 -4.65
CA GLY A 145 1.86 32.30 -5.81
C GLY A 145 2.04 30.86 -6.31
N TRP A 146 2.31 29.92 -5.43
CA TRP A 146 2.44 28.50 -5.78
C TRP A 146 1.15 27.89 -6.33
N LEU A 147 0.02 28.17 -5.67
CA LEU A 147 -1.29 27.66 -6.10
C LEU A 147 -1.70 28.18 -7.48
N ALA A 148 -1.25 29.37 -7.88
CA ALA A 148 -1.51 29.92 -9.21
C ALA A 148 -0.78 29.15 -10.34
N GLU A 149 0.27 28.41 -10.01
CA GLU A 149 1.01 27.56 -10.96
C GLU A 149 0.34 26.18 -11.16
N LEU A 150 -0.62 25.82 -10.30
CA LEU A 150 -1.28 24.53 -10.33
C LEU A 150 -2.75 24.70 -10.79
N PRO A 151 -3.06 24.41 -12.05
CA PRO A 151 -4.40 24.61 -12.59
C PRO A 151 -5.42 23.65 -11.95
N LEU A 152 -6.65 24.15 -11.77
CA LEU A 152 -7.78 23.33 -11.35
C LEU A 152 -8.23 22.37 -12.45
N PRO A 153 -8.78 21.21 -12.10
CA PRO A 153 -8.98 20.70 -10.73
C PRO A 153 -7.69 20.24 -10.06
N VAL A 154 -7.67 20.28 -8.73
CA VAL A 154 -6.56 19.77 -7.91
C VAL A 154 -7.08 18.80 -6.85
N VAL A 155 -6.17 17.94 -6.34
CA VAL A 155 -6.43 17.03 -5.22
C VAL A 155 -5.75 17.61 -3.98
N CYS A 156 -6.53 17.91 -2.96
CA CYS A 156 -6.06 18.33 -1.64
C CYS A 156 -6.07 17.12 -0.71
N LYS A 157 -4.95 16.79 -0.09
CA LYS A 157 -4.82 15.58 0.74
C LYS A 157 -3.75 15.73 1.83
N PRO A 158 -3.83 14.92 2.91
CA PRO A 158 -2.73 14.81 3.87
C PRO A 158 -1.45 14.31 3.19
N VAL A 159 -0.30 14.80 3.62
CA VAL A 159 1.01 14.29 3.13
C VAL A 159 1.26 12.88 3.64
N ASP A 160 0.97 12.66 4.93
CA ASP A 160 1.14 11.39 5.64
C ASP A 160 -0.25 10.83 5.95
N GLY A 161 -0.69 9.84 5.23
CA GLY A 161 -2.02 9.28 5.48
C GLY A 161 -2.38 8.21 4.46
N GLY A 162 -3.29 7.33 4.87
CA GLY A 162 -3.81 6.22 4.08
C GLY A 162 -5.31 6.30 3.85
N SER A 163 -5.85 5.25 3.21
CA SER A 163 -7.28 4.98 3.05
C SER A 163 -8.15 6.11 2.49
N SER A 164 -7.58 7.03 1.74
CA SER A 164 -8.31 8.17 1.12
C SER A 164 -9.08 9.05 2.11
N VAL A 165 -8.65 9.10 3.38
CA VAL A 165 -9.23 9.98 4.41
C VAL A 165 -8.80 11.42 4.13
N ASP A 166 -9.75 12.36 4.27
CA ASP A 166 -9.56 13.81 4.10
C ASP A 166 -8.96 14.20 2.73
N ILE A 167 -9.33 13.45 1.67
CA ILE A 167 -9.02 13.81 0.28
C ILE A 167 -10.17 14.61 -0.31
N THR A 168 -9.86 15.74 -0.95
CA THR A 168 -10.83 16.58 -1.65
C THR A 168 -10.36 16.83 -3.08
N ILE A 169 -11.20 16.53 -4.08
CA ILE A 169 -11.01 16.98 -5.46
C ILE A 169 -11.64 18.37 -5.59
N ALA A 170 -10.82 19.39 -5.57
CA ALA A 170 -11.26 20.78 -5.66
C ALA A 170 -11.33 21.22 -7.13
N ARG A 171 -12.53 21.64 -7.55
CA ARG A 171 -12.82 22.15 -8.90
C ARG A 171 -12.88 23.67 -8.97
N SER A 172 -12.85 24.32 -7.81
CA SER A 172 -12.83 25.78 -7.66
C SER A 172 -11.78 26.22 -6.64
N GLU A 173 -11.35 27.47 -6.70
CA GLU A 173 -10.44 28.06 -5.70
C GLU A 173 -11.05 28.02 -4.30
N SER A 174 -12.34 28.28 -4.18
CA SER A 174 -13.03 28.24 -2.88
C SER A 174 -13.03 26.82 -2.26
N GLU A 175 -13.23 25.77 -3.06
CA GLU A 175 -13.15 24.39 -2.58
C GLU A 175 -11.71 24.02 -2.18
N ARG A 176 -10.73 24.41 -2.99
CA ARG A 176 -9.31 24.21 -2.70
C ARG A 176 -8.89 24.88 -1.39
N ASP A 177 -9.25 26.17 -1.23
CA ASP A 177 -8.85 26.95 -0.07
C ASP A 177 -9.52 26.40 1.21
N ALA A 178 -10.80 26.03 1.16
CA ALA A 178 -11.48 25.39 2.27
C ALA A 178 -10.86 24.03 2.65
N ALA A 179 -10.53 23.19 1.66
CA ALA A 179 -9.84 21.92 1.90
C ALA A 179 -8.45 22.12 2.47
N LEU A 180 -7.71 23.12 1.98
CA LEU A 180 -6.38 23.46 2.50
C LEU A 180 -6.44 23.88 3.97
N ASP A 181 -7.39 24.76 4.34
CA ASP A 181 -7.55 25.19 5.72
C ASP A 181 -7.82 24.00 6.66
N LEU A 182 -8.74 23.10 6.28
CA LEU A 182 -9.03 21.88 7.05
C LEU A 182 -7.79 20.98 7.21
N LEU A 183 -7.01 20.79 6.14
CA LEU A 183 -5.80 19.97 6.20
C LEU A 183 -4.71 20.61 7.06
N LEU A 184 -4.53 21.92 6.98
CA LEU A 184 -3.55 22.62 7.80
C LEU A 184 -3.95 22.58 9.28
N ASP A 185 -5.23 22.76 9.60
CA ASP A 185 -5.73 22.67 10.98
C ASP A 185 -5.59 21.27 11.56
N GLY A 186 -5.86 20.22 10.76
CA GLY A 186 -5.81 18.83 11.22
C GLY A 186 -4.42 18.21 11.23
N TYR A 187 -3.58 18.55 10.26
CA TYR A 187 -2.30 17.87 10.00
C TYR A 187 -1.07 18.78 10.04
N GLY A 188 -1.25 20.10 10.07
CA GLY A 188 -0.17 21.09 10.04
C GLY A 188 0.52 21.25 8.67
N ARG A 189 0.32 20.29 7.75
CA ARG A 189 0.85 20.27 6.38
C ARG A 189 -0.12 19.60 5.41
N ALA A 190 -0.19 20.10 4.19
CA ALA A 190 -1.08 19.61 3.14
C ALA A 190 -0.35 19.43 1.82
N MET A 191 -0.76 18.44 1.04
CA MET A 191 -0.37 18.28 -0.36
C MET A 191 -1.51 18.77 -1.25
N ILE A 192 -1.19 19.70 -2.15
CA ILE A 192 -2.06 20.08 -3.25
C ILE A 192 -1.45 19.52 -4.52
N GLU A 193 -2.13 18.60 -5.15
CA GLU A 193 -1.65 17.83 -6.28
C GLU A 193 -2.50 18.12 -7.52
N ARG A 194 -1.87 18.16 -8.67
CA ARG A 194 -2.56 18.25 -9.97
C ARG A 194 -3.48 17.03 -10.12
N TYR A 195 -4.75 17.27 -10.43
CA TYR A 195 -5.67 16.19 -10.71
C TYR A 195 -5.26 15.43 -11.98
N ALA A 196 -5.04 14.15 -11.88
CA ALA A 196 -4.80 13.25 -13.01
C ALA A 196 -6.13 12.61 -13.42
N ALA A 197 -6.63 12.96 -14.61
CA ALA A 197 -7.81 12.33 -15.16
C ALA A 197 -7.40 11.01 -15.84
N GLY A 198 -8.18 9.95 -15.65
CA GLY A 198 -7.90 8.66 -16.28
C GLY A 198 -8.51 7.49 -15.53
N ARG A 199 -8.02 6.29 -15.87
CA ARG A 199 -8.42 5.02 -15.26
C ARG A 199 -7.56 4.75 -14.03
N GLU A 200 -8.19 4.37 -12.92
CA GLU A 200 -7.48 3.99 -11.71
C GLU A 200 -7.05 2.52 -11.79
N LEU A 201 -5.76 2.29 -11.75
CA LEU A 201 -5.15 0.97 -11.89
C LEU A 201 -4.23 0.69 -10.71
N THR A 202 -4.10 -0.58 -10.36
CA THR A 202 -3.17 -0.99 -9.31
C THR A 202 -2.40 -2.24 -9.71
N VAL A 203 -1.18 -2.34 -9.22
CA VAL A 203 -0.31 -3.51 -9.38
C VAL A 203 0.19 -3.94 -8.03
N GLY A 204 -0.18 -5.16 -7.62
CA GLY A 204 0.40 -5.81 -6.45
C GLY A 204 1.80 -6.34 -6.77
N ILE A 205 2.67 -6.36 -5.77
CA ILE A 205 3.99 -6.99 -5.86
C ILE A 205 4.10 -8.03 -4.75
N LEU A 206 4.59 -9.22 -5.10
CA LEU A 206 4.88 -10.31 -4.18
C LEU A 206 6.32 -10.79 -4.39
N GLY A 207 7.18 -10.53 -3.41
CA GLY A 207 8.63 -10.70 -3.57
C GLY A 207 9.18 -9.77 -4.65
N GLU A 208 9.73 -10.34 -5.71
CA GLU A 208 10.25 -9.63 -6.89
C GLU A 208 9.33 -9.79 -8.12
N GLU A 209 8.07 -10.20 -7.91
CA GLU A 209 7.15 -10.50 -9.00
C GLU A 209 5.96 -9.53 -8.98
N PRO A 210 5.72 -8.76 -10.06
CA PRO A 210 4.53 -7.97 -10.22
C PRO A 210 3.35 -8.86 -10.60
N LEU A 211 2.24 -8.69 -9.90
CA LEU A 211 0.98 -9.38 -10.15
C LEU A 211 0.21 -8.72 -11.32
N PRO A 212 -0.84 -9.36 -11.82
CA PRO A 212 -1.67 -8.78 -12.88
C PRO A 212 -2.19 -7.39 -12.52
N VAL A 213 -2.26 -6.54 -13.52
CA VAL A 213 -2.88 -5.20 -13.41
C VAL A 213 -4.35 -5.38 -13.07
N LEU A 214 -4.83 -4.60 -12.13
CA LEU A 214 -6.21 -4.59 -11.68
C LEU A 214 -6.75 -3.17 -11.83
N GLU A 215 -7.88 -3.02 -12.52
CA GLU A 215 -8.59 -1.75 -12.59
C GLU A 215 -9.58 -1.63 -11.44
N VAL A 216 -9.59 -0.46 -10.81
CA VAL A 216 -10.54 -0.08 -9.79
C VAL A 216 -11.55 0.88 -10.40
N VAL A 217 -12.81 0.47 -10.50
CA VAL A 217 -13.90 1.26 -11.07
C VAL A 217 -14.86 1.63 -9.93
N PRO A 218 -14.69 2.82 -9.31
CA PRO A 218 -15.59 3.25 -8.25
C PRO A 218 -16.99 3.52 -8.81
N ALA A 219 -18.02 3.36 -7.99
CA ALA A 219 -19.39 3.69 -8.37
C ALA A 219 -19.63 5.21 -8.45
N GLY A 220 -18.79 6.00 -7.78
CA GLY A 220 -18.80 7.47 -7.78
C GLY A 220 -17.58 8.05 -8.48
N ASP A 221 -17.40 9.37 -8.30
CA ASP A 221 -16.30 10.13 -8.94
C ASP A 221 -14.92 9.79 -8.38
N PHE A 222 -14.83 9.07 -7.24
CA PHE A 222 -13.57 8.85 -6.55
C PHE A 222 -13.58 7.57 -5.68
N TYR A 223 -12.42 6.90 -5.60
CA TYR A 223 -12.22 5.71 -4.77
C TYR A 223 -11.88 6.12 -3.32
N ASP A 224 -12.92 6.49 -2.56
CA ASP A 224 -12.82 6.93 -1.18
C ASP A 224 -12.80 5.76 -0.17
N TYR A 225 -12.74 6.08 1.13
CA TYR A 225 -12.75 5.09 2.22
C TYR A 225 -13.98 4.17 2.16
N ARG A 226 -15.17 4.73 1.89
CA ARG A 226 -16.40 3.93 1.77
C ARG A 226 -16.33 2.98 0.58
N SER A 227 -15.85 3.47 -0.56
CA SER A 227 -15.67 2.68 -1.79
C SER A 227 -14.68 1.53 -1.60
N LYS A 228 -13.74 1.64 -0.64
CA LYS A 228 -12.73 0.62 -0.33
C LYS A 228 -13.24 -0.50 0.58
N TYR A 229 -14.13 -0.20 1.52
CA TYR A 229 -14.44 -1.10 2.63
C TYR A 229 -15.93 -1.41 2.83
N ALA A 230 -16.85 -0.69 2.19
CA ALA A 230 -18.27 -0.97 2.31
C ALA A 230 -18.74 -1.97 1.23
N ASP A 231 -19.39 -3.06 1.64
CA ASP A 231 -19.92 -4.08 0.73
C ASP A 231 -20.95 -3.54 -0.27
N ASP A 232 -21.63 -2.45 0.07
CA ASP A 232 -22.66 -1.79 -0.75
C ASP A 232 -22.12 -0.64 -1.60
N ALA A 233 -20.80 -0.41 -1.61
CA ALA A 233 -20.19 0.73 -2.30
C ALA A 233 -20.29 0.66 -3.83
N GLY A 234 -20.55 -0.51 -4.40
CA GLY A 234 -20.69 -0.72 -5.83
C GLY A 234 -19.40 -0.57 -6.65
N THR A 235 -18.23 -0.52 -5.97
CA THR A 235 -16.93 -0.54 -6.63
C THR A 235 -16.72 -1.85 -7.36
N ARG A 236 -16.25 -1.79 -8.61
CA ARG A 236 -15.89 -2.98 -9.39
C ARG A 236 -14.39 -3.10 -9.50
N TYR A 237 -13.91 -4.35 -9.50
CA TYR A 237 -12.51 -4.71 -9.61
C TYR A 237 -12.34 -5.58 -10.84
N GLU A 238 -11.69 -5.06 -11.87
CA GLU A 238 -11.68 -5.64 -13.20
C GLU A 238 -10.29 -6.05 -13.65
N PHE A 239 -10.08 -7.35 -13.91
CA PHE A 239 -8.86 -7.86 -14.55
C PHE A 239 -8.98 -7.88 -16.07
N ASP A 240 -10.22 -8.00 -16.57
CA ASP A 240 -10.52 -8.00 -18.01
C ASP A 240 -10.82 -6.55 -18.47
N HIS A 241 -9.94 -5.64 -18.11
CA HIS A 241 -10.04 -4.18 -18.32
C HIS A 241 -9.80 -3.73 -19.76
N GLY A 242 -9.50 -4.63 -20.70
CA GLY A 242 -9.32 -4.33 -22.12
C GLY A 242 -8.05 -3.55 -22.48
N LEU A 243 -7.08 -3.40 -21.57
CA LEU A 243 -5.78 -2.84 -21.90
C LEU A 243 -4.93 -3.85 -22.68
N ASP A 244 -4.18 -3.35 -23.66
CA ASP A 244 -3.24 -4.15 -24.41
C ASP A 244 -2.06 -4.62 -23.54
N GLU A 245 -1.54 -5.82 -23.79
CA GLU A 245 -0.44 -6.40 -23.00
C GLU A 245 0.80 -5.49 -22.92
N PRO A 246 1.22 -4.75 -23.94
CA PRO A 246 2.31 -3.79 -23.81
C PRO A 246 2.06 -2.69 -22.79
N VAL A 247 0.81 -2.25 -22.59
CA VAL A 247 0.43 -1.27 -21.56
C VAL A 247 0.54 -1.92 -20.19
N CYS A 248 -0.02 -3.11 -20.03
CA CYS A 248 0.06 -3.88 -18.79
C CYS A 248 1.51 -4.16 -18.39
N GLN A 249 2.37 -4.47 -19.36
CA GLN A 249 3.79 -4.71 -19.11
C GLN A 249 4.49 -3.44 -18.62
N ARG A 250 4.25 -2.27 -19.23
CA ARG A 250 4.81 -1.00 -18.75
C ARG A 250 4.34 -0.66 -17.33
N LEU A 251 3.06 -0.92 -17.00
CA LEU A 251 2.54 -0.71 -15.64
C LEU A 251 3.24 -1.61 -14.62
N ARG A 252 3.44 -2.89 -14.93
CA ARG A 252 4.18 -3.83 -14.06
C ARG A 252 5.65 -3.41 -13.87
N GLU A 253 6.32 -2.98 -14.93
CA GLU A 253 7.70 -2.46 -14.86
C GLU A 253 7.79 -1.17 -14.05
N ALA A 254 6.83 -0.25 -14.22
CA ALA A 254 6.75 0.97 -13.44
C ALA A 254 6.48 0.67 -11.95
N ALA A 255 5.62 -0.32 -11.66
CA ALA A 255 5.35 -0.75 -10.29
C ALA A 255 6.60 -1.33 -9.61
N MET A 256 7.35 -2.20 -10.29
CA MET A 256 8.62 -2.73 -9.78
C MET A 256 9.64 -1.61 -9.57
N THR A 257 9.72 -0.66 -10.49
CA THR A 257 10.61 0.51 -10.36
C THR A 257 10.23 1.35 -9.14
N ALA A 258 8.94 1.62 -8.91
CA ALA A 258 8.45 2.36 -7.75
C ALA A 258 8.76 1.62 -6.43
N HIS A 259 8.50 0.31 -6.39
CA HIS A 259 8.82 -0.58 -5.27
C HIS A 259 10.30 -0.48 -4.88
N HIS A 260 11.20 -0.66 -5.84
CA HIS A 260 12.64 -0.60 -5.61
C HIS A 260 13.13 0.83 -5.28
N ALA A 261 12.55 1.87 -5.88
CA ALA A 261 12.92 3.26 -5.62
C ALA A 261 12.69 3.69 -4.16
N LEU A 262 11.72 3.07 -3.48
CA LEU A 262 11.46 3.26 -2.06
C LEU A 262 12.23 2.26 -1.16
N GLY A 263 12.86 1.23 -1.72
CA GLY A 263 13.50 0.16 -0.96
C GLY A 263 12.49 -0.79 -0.32
N CYS A 264 11.33 -0.94 -0.91
CA CYS A 264 10.31 -1.91 -0.48
C CYS A 264 10.80 -3.34 -0.67
N ARG A 265 10.18 -4.28 0.05
CA ARG A 265 10.47 -5.71 -0.03
C ARG A 265 9.26 -6.55 0.35
N ASP A 266 9.27 -7.83 0.02
CA ASP A 266 8.27 -8.86 0.30
C ASP A 266 6.92 -8.60 -0.37
N MET A 267 6.35 -7.43 -0.19
CA MET A 267 5.07 -7.03 -0.78
C MET A 267 4.95 -5.52 -0.88
N SER A 268 4.18 -5.06 -1.84
CA SER A 268 3.60 -3.72 -1.90
C SER A 268 2.42 -3.69 -2.88
N ARG A 269 1.72 -2.57 -2.92
CA ARG A 269 0.75 -2.25 -3.96
C ARG A 269 1.03 -0.87 -4.48
N VAL A 270 1.14 -0.74 -5.79
CA VAL A 270 1.42 0.53 -6.46
C VAL A 270 0.16 0.97 -7.19
N ASP A 271 -0.29 2.18 -6.90
CA ASP A 271 -1.53 2.73 -7.45
C ASP A 271 -1.20 3.80 -8.52
N PHE A 272 -1.96 3.75 -9.63
CA PHE A 272 -1.72 4.55 -10.83
C PHE A 272 -2.99 5.23 -11.33
N ILE A 273 -2.81 6.35 -12.03
CA ILE A 273 -3.79 6.81 -13.03
C ILE A 273 -3.18 6.62 -14.40
N LEU A 274 -3.91 5.94 -15.29
CA LEU A 274 -3.59 5.82 -16.72
C LEU A 274 -4.47 6.80 -17.49
N ASP A 275 -3.84 7.81 -18.09
CA ASP A 275 -4.56 8.83 -18.86
C ASP A 275 -4.99 8.34 -20.26
N GLU A 276 -5.75 9.17 -20.99
CA GLU A 276 -6.24 8.86 -22.34
C GLU A 276 -5.10 8.73 -23.37
N ALA A 277 -3.93 9.30 -23.12
CA ALA A 277 -2.76 9.15 -23.96
C ALA A 277 -1.99 7.84 -23.69
N GLY A 278 -2.40 7.07 -22.68
CA GLY A 278 -1.75 5.82 -22.27
C GLY A 278 -0.51 6.03 -21.40
N GLU A 279 -0.37 7.23 -20.81
CA GLU A 279 0.71 7.54 -19.86
C GLU A 279 0.26 7.20 -18.43
N ALA A 280 1.09 6.41 -17.75
CA ALA A 280 0.84 5.99 -16.38
C ALA A 280 1.48 6.96 -15.38
N GLN A 281 0.70 7.47 -14.46
CA GLN A 281 1.15 8.35 -13.39
C GLN A 281 1.08 7.60 -12.05
N VAL A 282 2.21 7.37 -11.39
CA VAL A 282 2.27 6.74 -10.07
C VAL A 282 1.68 7.69 -9.03
N LEU A 283 0.68 7.25 -8.29
CA LEU A 283 0.08 8.00 -7.19
C LEU A 283 0.82 7.75 -5.87
N GLU A 284 0.90 6.48 -5.48
CA GLU A 284 1.49 6.06 -4.21
C GLU A 284 1.90 4.58 -4.23
N VAL A 285 2.68 4.18 -3.22
CA VAL A 285 3.02 2.79 -2.92
C VAL A 285 2.55 2.49 -1.51
N ASN A 286 1.70 1.49 -1.37
CA ASN A 286 1.28 0.96 -0.08
C ASN A 286 2.17 -0.23 0.31
N THR A 287 2.86 -0.14 1.45
CA THR A 287 3.81 -1.16 1.92
C THR A 287 3.16 -2.28 2.74
N ILE A 288 1.94 -2.07 3.24
CA ILE A 288 1.15 -3.07 3.95
C ILE A 288 -0.26 -3.09 3.34
N PRO A 289 -0.43 -3.66 2.13
CA PRO A 289 -1.75 -3.80 1.53
C PRO A 289 -2.71 -4.58 2.42
N GLY A 290 -4.01 -4.34 2.30
CA GLY A 290 -5.02 -5.08 3.05
C GLY A 290 -5.05 -6.57 2.70
N PHE A 291 -5.55 -7.38 3.65
CA PHE A 291 -5.70 -8.84 3.54
C PHE A 291 -7.11 -9.31 3.87
N THR A 292 -8.11 -8.49 3.54
CA THR A 292 -9.53 -8.89 3.60
C THR A 292 -9.95 -9.55 2.29
N SER A 293 -11.18 -10.08 2.24
CA SER A 293 -11.77 -10.67 1.03
C SER A 293 -11.88 -9.68 -0.15
N HIS A 294 -11.91 -8.38 0.14
CA HIS A 294 -12.00 -7.29 -0.85
C HIS A 294 -10.66 -6.61 -1.12
N SER A 295 -9.55 -7.15 -0.58
CA SER A 295 -8.24 -6.52 -0.71
C SER A 295 -7.58 -6.87 -2.03
N LEU A 296 -7.02 -5.84 -2.67
CA LEU A 296 -6.55 -5.87 -4.06
C LEU A 296 -5.34 -6.80 -4.27
N LEU A 297 -4.42 -6.87 -3.29
CA LEU A 297 -3.26 -7.76 -3.37
C LEU A 297 -3.65 -9.24 -3.36
N PRO A 298 -4.48 -9.75 -2.41
CA PRO A 298 -5.00 -11.11 -2.46
C PRO A 298 -5.81 -11.42 -3.72
N MET A 299 -6.62 -10.48 -4.22
CA MET A 299 -7.35 -10.65 -5.47
C MET A 299 -6.40 -10.86 -6.66
N ALA A 300 -5.37 -10.02 -6.77
CA ALA A 300 -4.38 -10.13 -7.85
C ALA A 300 -3.57 -11.44 -7.77
N ALA A 301 -3.21 -11.89 -6.56
CA ALA A 301 -2.57 -13.18 -6.32
C ALA A 301 -3.48 -14.35 -6.75
N GLY A 302 -4.76 -14.30 -6.38
CA GLY A 302 -5.76 -15.29 -6.77
C GLY A 302 -5.94 -15.39 -8.30
N ARG A 303 -5.83 -14.28 -9.02
CA ARG A 303 -5.92 -14.25 -10.50
C ARG A 303 -4.84 -15.11 -11.18
N VAL A 304 -3.69 -15.28 -10.55
CA VAL A 304 -2.59 -16.13 -11.04
C VAL A 304 -2.48 -17.47 -10.30
N GLY A 305 -3.55 -17.88 -9.59
CA GLY A 305 -3.62 -19.19 -8.95
C GLY A 305 -2.91 -19.30 -7.60
N ILE A 306 -2.45 -18.18 -7.02
CA ILE A 306 -1.89 -18.15 -5.67
C ILE A 306 -3.03 -18.06 -4.67
N SER A 307 -3.24 -19.12 -3.88
CA SER A 307 -4.25 -19.11 -2.82
C SER A 307 -3.88 -18.12 -1.70
N PHE A 308 -4.85 -17.75 -0.87
CA PHE A 308 -4.61 -16.85 0.25
C PHE A 308 -3.61 -17.46 1.25
N GLU A 309 -3.71 -18.76 1.52
CA GLU A 309 -2.76 -19.51 2.34
C GLU A 309 -1.34 -19.47 1.74
N SER A 310 -1.22 -19.71 0.44
CA SER A 310 0.08 -19.62 -0.27
C SER A 310 0.65 -18.21 -0.23
N LEU A 311 -0.17 -17.17 -0.39
CA LEU A 311 0.25 -15.77 -0.33
C LEU A 311 0.86 -15.44 1.05
N VAL A 312 0.12 -15.70 2.14
CA VAL A 312 0.61 -15.41 3.49
C VAL A 312 1.80 -16.29 3.87
N GLY A 313 1.81 -17.55 3.44
CA GLY A 313 2.93 -18.48 3.66
C GLY A 313 4.21 -18.01 2.96
N ARG A 314 4.13 -17.53 1.72
CA ARG A 314 5.28 -16.95 0.99
C ARG A 314 5.84 -15.73 1.72
N LEU A 315 5.00 -14.84 2.23
CA LEU A 315 5.44 -13.67 3.00
C LEU A 315 6.16 -14.06 4.29
N VAL A 316 5.66 -15.06 5.01
CA VAL A 316 6.35 -15.62 6.19
C VAL A 316 7.70 -16.21 5.81
N THR A 317 7.77 -16.97 4.72
CA THR A 317 9.01 -17.58 4.22
C THR A 317 10.05 -16.52 3.87
N LEU A 318 9.66 -15.46 3.15
CA LEU A 318 10.54 -14.34 2.80
C LEU A 318 11.12 -13.66 4.06
N ALA A 319 10.26 -13.40 5.05
CA ALA A 319 10.66 -12.79 6.31
C ALA A 319 11.64 -13.68 7.10
N HIS A 320 11.32 -14.96 7.25
CA HIS A 320 12.12 -15.93 8.01
C HIS A 320 13.49 -16.18 7.36
N SER A 321 13.54 -16.38 6.04
CA SER A 321 14.78 -16.59 5.30
C SER A 321 15.74 -15.41 5.41
N ARG A 322 15.23 -14.19 5.42
CA ARG A 322 16.01 -12.96 5.55
C ARG A 322 16.69 -12.85 6.92
N ALA A 323 16.04 -13.31 7.99
CA ALA A 323 16.63 -13.33 9.34
C ALA A 323 17.74 -14.37 9.44
N SER A 324 17.56 -15.52 8.81
CA SER A 324 18.55 -16.61 8.82
C SER A 324 19.83 -16.30 8.03
N SER A 325 19.82 -15.23 7.22
CA SER A 325 20.94 -14.79 6.39
C SER A 325 21.77 -13.65 7.02
N ARG A 326 21.35 -13.15 8.18
CA ARG A 326 22.07 -12.14 9.00
C ARG A 326 22.92 -12.80 10.08
#